data_55b9ab14dfb6269ee2d161128a07e247
#
_entry.id   55b9ab14dfb6269ee2d161128a07e247
#
_cell.length_a   1.000
_cell.length_b   1.000
_cell.length_c   1.000
_cell.angle_alpha   90.00
_cell.angle_beta   90.00
_cell.angle_gamma   90.00
#
_symmetry.space_group_name_H-M   'P 1'
#
loop_
_entity.id
_entity.type
_entity.pdbx_description
1 polymer ?
#
loop_
_entity_poly.entity_id
_entity_poly.type
_entity_poly.pdbx_seq_one_letter_code
_entity_poly.pdbx_strand_id
1 'polypeptide(L)'
;MKARAREIIDFWTDVAGTTIKLRGRPRADVQAAELVRRCQDMASTEGLSKIDLEREIDGDLYRFFRRQLIAIEIERDGLHDPAS
;
A
#
# COMPACT_ATOMS: atom_id res chain seq x y z
N MET A 1 4.97 -12.94 -16.08
CA MET A 1 3.58 -13.11 -15.76
C MET A 1 3.03 -11.92 -15.02
N LYS A 2 2.06 -11.30 -15.61
CA LYS A 2 1.50 -10.10 -15.04
C LYS A 2 0.70 -10.34 -13.79
N ALA A 3 0.16 -11.52 -13.66
CA ALA A 3 -0.62 -11.87 -12.48
C ALA A 3 0.22 -11.78 -11.22
N ARG A 4 1.51 -12.05 -11.35
CA ARG A 4 2.40 -12.03 -10.22
C ARG A 4 2.52 -10.64 -9.62
N ALA A 5 2.65 -9.64 -10.48
CA ALA A 5 2.76 -8.27 -10.01
C ALA A 5 1.50 -7.87 -9.24
N ARG A 6 0.36 -8.27 -9.77
CA ARG A 6 -0.90 -7.94 -9.11
C ARG A 6 -1.01 -8.60 -7.75
N GLU A 7 -0.58 -9.84 -7.66
CA GLU A 7 -0.61 -10.57 -6.39
C GLU A 7 0.26 -9.90 -5.33
N ILE A 8 1.43 -9.44 -5.74
CA ILE A 8 2.33 -8.79 -4.82
C ILE A 8 1.73 -7.48 -4.32
N ILE A 9 1.15 -6.72 -5.21
CA ILE A 9 0.53 -5.45 -4.84
C ILE A 9 -0.65 -5.69 -3.91
N ASP A 10 -1.47 -6.67 -4.22
CA ASP A 10 -2.62 -6.97 -3.37
C ASP A 10 -2.20 -7.41 -1.99
N PHE A 11 -1.15 -8.21 -1.91
CA PHE A 11 -0.64 -8.65 -0.63
C PHE A 11 -0.22 -7.47 0.24
N TRP A 12 0.53 -6.54 -0.33
CA TRP A 12 1.02 -5.41 0.46
C TRP A 12 -0.05 -4.39 0.74
N THR A 13 -1.06 -4.30 -0.09
CA THR A 13 -2.22 -3.46 0.19
C THR A 13 -2.95 -4.00 1.41
N ASP A 14 -3.06 -5.30 1.49
CA ASP A 14 -3.70 -5.95 2.62
C ASP A 14 -2.89 -5.73 3.91
N VAL A 15 -1.58 -5.84 3.80
CA VAL A 15 -0.70 -5.59 4.93
C VAL A 15 -0.85 -4.15 5.43
N ALA A 16 -1.00 -3.21 4.53
CA ALA A 16 -1.18 -1.82 4.90
C ALA A 16 -2.42 -1.65 5.77
N GLY A 17 -3.50 -2.27 5.38
CA GLY A 17 -4.73 -2.18 6.16
C GLY A 17 -4.57 -2.77 7.54
N THR A 18 -3.90 -3.90 7.62
CA THR A 18 -3.68 -4.56 8.88
C THR A 18 -2.80 -3.73 9.81
N THR A 19 -1.75 -3.15 9.25
CA THR A 19 -0.81 -2.37 10.04
C THR A 19 -1.50 -1.17 10.68
N ILE A 20 -2.35 -0.52 9.94
CA ILE A 20 -3.06 0.64 10.47
C ILE A 20 -3.98 0.25 11.62
N LYS A 21 -4.59 -0.91 11.50
CA LYS A 21 -5.52 -1.34 12.53
C LYS A 21 -4.85 -1.71 13.83
N LEU A 22 -3.62 -2.15 13.78
CA LEU A 22 -2.98 -2.76 14.93
C LEU A 22 -2.50 -1.79 15.98
N ARG A 23 -2.17 -0.57 15.62
CA ARG A 23 -1.60 0.33 16.62
C ARG A 23 -1.58 1.75 16.13
N GLY A 24 -1.18 2.62 17.03
CA GLY A 24 -0.98 4.00 16.71
C GLY A 24 -0.06 4.06 15.52
N ARG A 25 -0.43 4.80 14.55
CA ARG A 25 0.23 4.66 13.27
C ARG A 25 1.20 5.76 12.94
N PRO A 26 2.28 5.39 12.28
CA PRO A 26 3.16 6.37 11.70
C PRO A 26 2.39 7.13 10.61
N ARG A 27 2.97 8.21 10.19
CA ARG A 27 2.37 9.00 9.14
C ARG A 27 2.28 8.18 7.86
N ALA A 28 1.29 8.50 7.07
CA ALA A 28 1.03 7.76 5.85
C ALA A 28 2.22 7.79 4.89
N ASP A 29 2.91 8.92 4.81
CA ASP A 29 4.05 9.02 3.90
C ASP A 29 5.20 8.10 4.34
N VAL A 30 5.44 8.00 5.64
CA VAL A 30 6.48 7.13 6.16
C VAL A 30 6.13 5.68 5.92
N GLN A 31 4.89 5.31 6.18
CA GLN A 31 4.44 3.94 5.97
C GLN A 31 4.45 3.58 4.49
N ALA A 32 4.04 4.51 3.65
CA ALA A 32 4.04 4.25 2.22
C ALA A 32 5.44 3.97 1.70
N ALA A 33 6.41 4.73 2.17
CA ALA A 33 7.80 4.51 1.76
C ALA A 33 8.28 3.13 2.16
N GLU A 34 7.92 2.70 3.35
CA GLU A 34 8.30 1.38 3.83
C GLU A 34 7.63 0.28 3.02
N LEU A 35 6.36 0.47 2.72
CA LEU A 35 5.63 -0.52 1.91
C LEU A 35 6.21 -0.63 0.51
N VAL A 36 6.58 0.50 -0.07
CA VAL A 36 7.20 0.49 -1.39
C VAL A 36 8.48 -0.34 -1.36
N ARG A 37 9.30 -0.12 -0.36
CA ARG A 37 10.57 -0.84 -0.26
C ARG A 37 10.34 -2.34 -0.12
N ARG A 38 9.42 -2.72 0.75
CA ARG A 38 9.16 -4.14 0.96
C ARG A 38 8.53 -4.79 -0.27
N CYS A 39 7.64 -4.05 -0.92
CA CYS A 39 7.02 -4.53 -2.13
C CYS A 39 8.05 -4.76 -3.22
N GLN A 40 8.99 -3.83 -3.36
CA GLN A 40 10.05 -3.97 -4.34
C GLN A 40 10.96 -5.14 -4.02
N ASP A 41 11.26 -5.34 -2.74
CA ASP A 41 12.11 -6.47 -2.35
C ASP A 41 11.45 -7.79 -2.71
N MET A 42 10.16 -7.91 -2.43
CA MET A 42 9.45 -9.13 -2.78
C MET A 42 9.40 -9.33 -4.28
N ALA A 43 9.14 -8.25 -5.02
CA ALA A 43 9.07 -8.34 -6.46
C ALA A 43 10.41 -8.77 -7.05
N SER A 44 11.49 -8.27 -6.46
CA SER A 44 12.82 -8.58 -6.92
C SER A 44 13.10 -10.07 -6.84
N THR A 45 12.66 -10.72 -5.76
CA THR A 45 12.85 -12.15 -5.61
C THR A 45 12.03 -12.93 -6.63
N GLU A 46 11.00 -12.32 -7.20
CA GLU A 46 10.18 -12.93 -8.22
C GLU A 46 10.60 -12.53 -9.62
N GLY A 47 11.68 -11.78 -9.74
CA GLY A 47 12.16 -11.36 -11.03
C GLY A 47 11.43 -10.16 -11.60
N LEU A 48 10.71 -9.44 -10.78
CA LEU A 48 9.96 -8.27 -11.23
C LEU A 48 10.64 -6.99 -10.76
N SER A 49 10.47 -5.93 -11.56
CA SER A 49 11.04 -4.64 -11.21
C SER A 49 9.94 -3.70 -10.72
N LYS A 50 10.37 -2.55 -10.20
CA LYS A 50 9.42 -1.53 -9.80
C LYS A 50 8.53 -1.12 -10.97
N ILE A 51 9.12 -1.05 -12.16
CA ILE A 51 8.36 -0.68 -13.35
C ILE A 51 7.24 -1.67 -13.63
N ASP A 52 7.52 -2.95 -13.41
CA ASP A 52 6.50 -3.96 -13.62
C ASP A 52 5.32 -3.75 -12.66
N LEU A 53 5.63 -3.43 -11.42
CA LEU A 53 4.59 -3.18 -10.44
C LEU A 53 3.80 -1.92 -10.80
N GLU A 54 4.49 -0.87 -11.18
CA GLU A 54 3.83 0.38 -11.50
C GLU A 54 2.97 0.27 -12.75
N ARG A 55 3.36 -0.60 -13.66
CA ARG A 55 2.55 -0.86 -14.83
C ARG A 55 1.22 -1.47 -14.46
N GLU A 56 1.25 -2.32 -13.46
CA GLU A 56 0.03 -3.00 -13.01
C GLU A 56 -0.96 -2.01 -12.40
N ILE A 57 -0.47 -1.02 -11.68
CA ILE A 57 -1.33 -0.04 -11.04
C ILE A 57 -1.49 1.23 -11.85
N ASP A 58 -0.81 1.30 -12.98
CA ASP A 58 -0.88 2.45 -13.89
C ASP A 58 -0.53 3.75 -13.19
N GLY A 59 0.57 3.73 -12.42
CA GLY A 59 1.00 4.91 -11.73
C GLY A 59 2.17 4.65 -10.80
N ASP A 60 2.47 5.64 -9.99
CA ASP A 60 3.60 5.60 -9.08
C ASP A 60 3.27 4.73 -7.86
N LEU A 61 4.20 3.85 -7.52
CA LEU A 61 3.98 2.90 -6.44
C LEU A 61 3.85 3.59 -5.09
N TYR A 62 4.68 4.57 -4.82
CA TYR A 62 4.60 5.31 -3.56
C TYR A 62 3.25 6.02 -3.42
N ARG A 63 2.83 6.67 -4.47
CA ARG A 63 1.53 7.34 -4.46
C ARG A 63 0.38 6.38 -4.26
N PHE A 64 0.51 5.22 -4.87
CA PHE A 64 -0.52 4.21 -4.75
C PHE A 64 -0.70 3.80 -3.28
N PHE A 65 0.40 3.45 -2.61
CA PHE A 65 0.30 3.02 -1.22
C PHE A 65 -0.10 4.18 -0.31
N ARG A 66 0.41 5.37 -0.57
CA ARG A 66 0.05 6.50 0.25
C ARG A 66 -1.45 6.78 0.15
N ARG A 67 -2.00 6.66 -1.04
CA ARG A 67 -3.42 6.86 -1.24
C ARG A 67 -4.23 5.79 -0.53
N GLN A 68 -3.77 4.55 -0.56
CA GLN A 68 -4.44 3.46 0.13
C GLN A 68 -4.47 3.72 1.64
N LEU A 69 -3.35 4.14 2.19
CA LEU A 69 -3.26 4.40 3.62
C LEU A 69 -4.15 5.56 4.04
N ILE A 70 -4.17 6.60 3.25
CA ILE A 70 -5.01 7.74 3.54
C ILE A 70 -6.48 7.37 3.48
N ALA A 71 -6.85 6.57 2.48
CA ALA A 71 -8.23 6.14 2.34
C ALA A 71 -8.67 5.31 3.55
N ILE A 72 -7.79 4.44 4.03
CA ILE A 72 -8.09 3.63 5.20
C ILE A 72 -8.26 4.50 6.43
N GLU A 73 -7.40 5.49 6.59
CA GLU A 73 -7.49 6.42 7.70
C GLU A 73 -8.79 7.22 7.67
N ILE A 74 -9.15 7.70 6.52
CA ILE A 74 -10.36 8.47 6.36
C ILE A 74 -11.57 7.62 6.71
N GLU A 75 -11.56 6.41 6.24
CA GLU A 75 -12.65 5.49 6.50
C GLU A 75 -12.82 5.22 7.99
N ARG A 76 -11.71 5.01 8.67
CA ARG A 76 -11.72 4.79 10.11
C ARG A 76 -12.23 6.00 10.86
N ASP A 77 -11.66 7.16 10.54
CA ASP A 77 -12.00 8.38 11.24
C ASP A 77 -13.40 8.84 10.91
N GLY A 78 -13.83 8.58 9.69
CA GLY A 78 -15.18 8.95 9.30
C GLY A 78 -16.24 8.25 10.09
N LEU A 79 -15.95 7.06 10.57
CA LEU A 79 -16.88 6.31 11.38
C LEU A 79 -17.08 6.94 12.74
N HIS A 80 -16.16 7.76 13.15
CA HIS A 80 -16.24 8.42 14.45
C HIS A 80 -16.76 9.83 14.38
N ASP A 81 -17.06 10.29 13.21
CA ASP A 81 -17.47 11.67 13.04
C ASP A 81 -18.85 11.85 13.65
N PRO A 82 -18.92 12.52 14.79
CA PRO A 82 -20.20 12.69 15.47
C PRO A 82 -21.11 13.68 14.77
N ALA A 83 -20.55 14.47 13.94
CA ALA A 83 -21.35 15.44 13.20
C ALA A 83 -22.12 14.78 12.09
N SER A 84 -21.67 13.65 11.71
CA SER A 84 -22.36 12.92 10.66
C SER A 84 -23.56 12.23 11.23
#